data_f737bf858aa3b8cf638c4c8a26ebab02
#
_entry.id   f737bf858aa3b8cf638c4c8a26ebab02
#
_cell.length_a   1.000
_cell.length_b   1.000
_cell.length_c   1.000
_cell.angle_alpha   90.00
_cell.angle_beta   90.00
_cell.angle_gamma   90.00
#
_symmetry.space_group_name_H-M   'P 1'
#
loop_
_entity.id
_entity.type
_entity.pdbx_description
1 polymer ?
#
loop_
_entity_poly.entity_id
_entity_poly.type
_entity_poly.pdbx_seq_one_letter_code
_entity_poly.pdbx_strand_id
1 'polypeptide(L)'
;MINKQDIEYANSMDIVSFLKARGMSAKRVGSAYEWQSPGGKVSIKGSKWYSQYERVGGHTIDFVKKYFGLDFKGAMEELLGKRYTVMKESEWEKPKKPFTVPKAAENNNRVYKYLCDTRYIDKEVVDEFVKMGLIFEDNEYHNAVFVGKDNDGKIKHIHKRATNSSDFKGNAESSNASCSFNWKGNSERLFVFEAPIDMLSYITLYKRNWKENSYVALCSTASDSAIRMLKDDPNIKEIYLCLDYDGPGIEGTYRIADRIREVCNCDIWRVFPDNKDWNEDLKSMHGEEVIPSSEHPKEAYVKALCDGIEERVSEYDLDIEKEDITREMQIILFKIGENPDKNSSEIQAFLEQLSDLSVLAYRNETGKRIDVISEKIMDLYKPHLDYKNAEGIYESMLCDFKKAGDDPEAFICLAKDCFAMSGSIQRTLDEQENKITIGGI
;
A
#
# COMPACT_ATOMS: atom_id res chain seq x y z
N MET A 1 40.66 -2.91 6.72
CA MET A 1 39.36 -2.31 7.08
C MET A 1 38.54 -2.21 5.82
N ILE A 2 37.23 -2.55 5.87
CA ILE A 2 36.34 -2.32 4.75
C ILE A 2 36.00 -0.83 4.75
N ASN A 3 36.20 -0.13 3.65
CA ASN A 3 35.85 1.27 3.49
C ASN A 3 34.72 1.44 2.48
N LYS A 4 34.19 2.65 2.33
CA LYS A 4 33.08 2.93 1.42
C LYS A 4 33.39 2.57 -0.04
N GLN A 5 34.63 2.82 -0.49
CA GLN A 5 35.06 2.49 -1.84
C GLN A 5 35.09 0.98 -2.08
N ASP A 6 35.56 0.19 -1.09
CA ASP A 6 35.51 -1.28 -1.15
C ASP A 6 34.07 -1.79 -1.30
N ILE A 7 33.13 -1.19 -0.56
CA ILE A 7 31.69 -1.55 -0.65
C ILE A 7 31.10 -1.20 -2.01
N GLU A 8 31.36 0.01 -2.50
CA GLU A 8 30.89 0.46 -3.81
C GLU A 8 31.48 -0.41 -4.92
N TYR A 9 32.75 -0.75 -4.83
CA TYR A 9 33.42 -1.63 -5.79
C TYR A 9 32.84 -3.05 -5.75
N ALA A 10 32.69 -3.66 -4.57
CA ALA A 10 32.08 -4.97 -4.43
C ALA A 10 30.64 -5.02 -4.97
N ASN A 11 29.85 -3.98 -4.71
CA ASN A 11 28.48 -3.87 -5.25
C ASN A 11 28.42 -3.60 -6.75
N SER A 12 29.50 -3.13 -7.38
CA SER A 12 29.57 -2.91 -8.84
C SER A 12 29.99 -4.16 -9.61
N MET A 13 30.47 -5.20 -8.93
CA MET A 13 30.94 -6.43 -9.57
C MET A 13 29.82 -7.16 -10.30
N ASP A 14 30.12 -7.70 -11.48
CA ASP A 14 29.17 -8.45 -12.29
C ASP A 14 28.88 -9.83 -11.68
N ILE A 15 27.61 -10.08 -11.36
CA ILE A 15 27.19 -11.30 -10.69
C ILE A 15 27.37 -12.53 -11.57
N VAL A 16 27.19 -12.42 -12.89
CA VAL A 16 27.39 -13.54 -13.82
C VAL A 16 28.86 -13.96 -13.86
N SER A 17 29.75 -12.98 -13.86
CA SER A 17 31.20 -13.24 -13.79
C SER A 17 31.59 -13.90 -12.48
N PHE A 18 31.02 -13.45 -11.37
CA PHE A 18 31.18 -14.07 -10.05
C PHE A 18 30.73 -15.53 -10.03
N LEU A 19 29.54 -15.83 -10.59
CA LEU A 19 29.03 -17.20 -10.70
C LEU A 19 29.93 -18.09 -11.58
N LYS A 20 30.36 -17.57 -12.74
CA LYS A 20 31.27 -18.28 -13.65
C LYS A 20 32.59 -18.66 -13.00
N ALA A 21 33.18 -17.77 -12.22
CA ALA A 21 34.41 -18.03 -11.47
C ALA A 21 34.28 -19.18 -10.46
N ARG A 22 33.03 -19.57 -10.12
CA ARG A 22 32.71 -20.71 -9.24
C ARG A 22 32.17 -21.92 -9.98
N GLY A 23 32.32 -21.95 -11.29
CA GLY A 23 31.84 -23.06 -12.12
C GLY A 23 30.32 -23.11 -12.28
N MET A 24 29.61 -22.04 -11.92
CA MET A 24 28.15 -21.94 -12.07
C MET A 24 27.81 -21.23 -13.38
N SER A 25 26.70 -21.65 -14.01
CA SER A 25 26.25 -21.07 -15.27
C SER A 25 24.94 -20.32 -15.11
N ALA A 26 24.80 -19.16 -15.74
CA ALA A 26 23.57 -18.45 -15.91
C ALA A 26 23.19 -18.39 -17.39
N LYS A 27 21.93 -18.64 -17.71
CA LYS A 27 21.41 -18.63 -19.09
C LYS A 27 21.06 -17.22 -19.50
N ARG A 28 21.49 -16.79 -20.68
CA ARG A 28 21.10 -15.47 -21.23
C ARG A 28 19.65 -15.48 -21.69
N VAL A 29 18.88 -14.49 -21.24
CA VAL A 29 17.46 -14.28 -21.60
C VAL A 29 17.29 -12.80 -21.93
N GLY A 30 17.25 -12.47 -23.24
CA GLY A 30 17.20 -11.09 -23.70
C GLY A 30 18.40 -10.26 -23.26
N SER A 31 18.17 -9.16 -22.53
CA SER A 31 19.19 -8.26 -21.99
C SER A 31 19.71 -8.64 -20.60
N ALA A 32 19.17 -9.71 -20.01
CA ALA A 32 19.50 -10.20 -18.66
C ALA A 32 19.99 -11.67 -18.71
N TYR A 33 20.33 -12.20 -17.55
CA TYR A 33 20.65 -13.61 -17.35
C TYR A 33 19.70 -14.22 -16.32
N GLU A 34 19.36 -15.48 -16.49
CA GLU A 34 18.67 -16.29 -15.49
C GLU A 34 19.63 -17.30 -14.87
N TRP A 35 19.69 -17.31 -13.58
CA TRP A 35 20.41 -18.32 -12.79
C TRP A 35 19.43 -19.12 -11.96
N GLN A 36 19.62 -20.47 -11.94
CA GLN A 36 18.77 -21.35 -11.14
C GLN A 36 19.35 -21.45 -9.73
N SER A 37 18.70 -20.85 -8.76
CA SER A 37 19.00 -21.00 -7.33
C SER A 37 18.20 -22.15 -6.72
N PRO A 38 18.56 -22.62 -5.51
CA PRO A 38 17.73 -23.59 -4.77
C PRO A 38 16.28 -23.10 -4.53
N GLY A 39 16.05 -21.80 -4.42
CA GLY A 39 14.76 -21.17 -4.21
C GLY A 39 14.04 -20.73 -5.50
N GLY A 40 14.52 -21.14 -6.68
CA GLY A 40 13.90 -20.79 -7.96
C GLY A 40 14.76 -19.90 -8.85
N LYS A 41 14.16 -19.36 -9.91
CA LYS A 41 14.87 -18.54 -10.90
C LYS A 41 15.17 -17.14 -10.39
N VAL A 42 16.40 -16.71 -10.63
CA VAL A 42 16.89 -15.37 -10.30
C VAL A 42 17.30 -14.65 -11.57
N SER A 43 16.70 -13.50 -11.82
CA SER A 43 17.09 -12.63 -12.93
C SER A 43 18.28 -11.76 -12.52
N ILE A 44 19.31 -11.70 -13.41
CA ILE A 44 20.56 -10.98 -13.13
C ILE A 44 20.83 -10.02 -14.29
N LYS A 45 21.15 -8.77 -13.95
CA LYS A 45 21.58 -7.75 -14.92
C LYS A 45 22.78 -6.97 -14.36
N GLY A 46 23.98 -7.34 -14.79
CA GLY A 46 25.24 -6.76 -14.25
C GLY A 46 25.40 -7.04 -12.75
N SER A 47 25.43 -6.00 -11.97
CA SER A 47 25.55 -6.07 -10.49
C SER A 47 24.20 -6.08 -9.76
N LYS A 48 23.09 -6.17 -10.48
CA LYS A 48 21.73 -6.23 -9.90
C LYS A 48 21.10 -7.58 -10.15
N TRP A 49 20.30 -8.01 -9.18
CA TRP A 49 19.55 -9.27 -9.27
C TRP A 49 18.16 -9.12 -8.67
N TYR A 50 17.25 -9.99 -9.10
CA TYR A 50 15.90 -10.07 -8.56
C TYR A 50 15.39 -11.52 -8.63
N SER A 51 14.87 -12.03 -7.52
CA SER A 51 14.14 -13.30 -7.45
C SER A 51 12.65 -13.02 -7.53
N GLN A 52 12.00 -13.40 -8.63
CA GLN A 52 10.56 -13.21 -8.81
C GLN A 52 9.76 -14.10 -7.85
N TYR A 53 10.29 -15.26 -7.51
CA TYR A 53 9.63 -16.20 -6.60
C TYR A 53 9.61 -15.70 -5.16
N GLU A 54 10.75 -15.22 -4.67
CA GLU A 54 10.89 -14.70 -3.30
C GLU A 54 10.59 -13.20 -3.20
N ARG A 55 10.39 -12.52 -4.35
CA ARG A 55 10.15 -11.07 -4.45
C ARG A 55 11.22 -10.22 -3.77
N VAL A 56 12.45 -10.65 -3.81
CA VAL A 56 13.61 -9.95 -3.24
C VAL A 56 14.67 -9.71 -4.29
N GLY A 57 15.38 -8.61 -4.14
CA GLY A 57 16.46 -8.23 -5.04
C GLY A 57 17.51 -7.39 -4.34
N GLY A 58 18.55 -7.01 -5.06
CA GLY A 58 19.63 -6.21 -4.49
C GLY A 58 20.84 -6.10 -5.41
N HIS A 59 21.96 -5.77 -4.82
CA HIS A 59 23.26 -5.69 -5.47
C HIS A 59 24.10 -6.93 -5.19
N THR A 60 25.33 -6.94 -5.71
CA THR A 60 26.22 -8.11 -5.66
C THR A 60 26.53 -8.58 -4.24
N ILE A 61 26.71 -7.68 -3.27
CA ILE A 61 26.92 -8.07 -1.87
C ILE A 61 25.70 -8.81 -1.32
N ASP A 62 24.49 -8.31 -1.58
CA ASP A 62 23.25 -8.93 -1.12
C ASP A 62 23.03 -10.30 -1.78
N PHE A 63 23.41 -10.44 -3.06
CA PHE A 63 23.40 -11.72 -3.77
C PHE A 63 24.28 -12.74 -3.08
N VAL A 64 25.52 -12.36 -2.79
CA VAL A 64 26.49 -13.26 -2.15
C VAL A 64 26.05 -13.64 -0.73
N LYS A 65 25.57 -12.68 0.07
CA LYS A 65 25.02 -12.95 1.39
C LYS A 65 23.87 -13.96 1.33
N LYS A 66 22.91 -13.74 0.43
CA LYS A 66 21.70 -14.54 0.37
C LYS A 66 21.96 -15.96 -0.14
N TYR A 67 22.63 -16.10 -1.26
CA TYR A 67 22.75 -17.37 -1.96
C TYR A 67 23.98 -18.21 -1.57
N PHE A 68 24.95 -17.59 -0.91
CA PHE A 68 26.15 -18.29 -0.40
C PHE A 68 26.19 -18.38 1.13
N GLY A 69 25.14 -17.86 1.81
CA GLY A 69 25.02 -17.99 3.27
C GLY A 69 26.08 -17.25 4.06
N LEU A 70 26.67 -16.18 3.48
CA LEU A 70 27.70 -15.41 4.10
C LEU A 70 27.17 -14.19 4.82
N ASP A 71 27.81 -13.81 5.92
CA ASP A 71 27.60 -12.50 6.52
C ASP A 71 28.21 -11.39 5.65
N PHE A 72 27.99 -10.13 6.02
CA PHE A 72 28.50 -8.98 5.24
C PHE A 72 30.04 -9.05 5.07
N LYS A 73 30.76 -9.41 6.13
CA LYS A 73 32.21 -9.51 6.08
C LYS A 73 32.67 -10.64 5.17
N GLY A 74 32.08 -11.82 5.32
CA GLY A 74 32.35 -12.97 4.47
C GLY A 74 32.06 -12.69 2.99
N ALA A 75 30.97 -11.99 2.69
CA ALA A 75 30.65 -11.58 1.33
C ALA A 75 31.68 -10.59 0.76
N MET A 76 32.15 -9.64 1.57
CA MET A 76 33.22 -8.71 1.16
C MET A 76 34.57 -9.41 0.95
N GLU A 77 34.93 -10.32 1.84
CA GLU A 77 36.17 -11.15 1.71
C GLU A 77 36.13 -11.99 0.43
N GLU A 78 34.96 -12.56 0.16
CA GLU A 78 34.72 -13.41 -1.00
C GLU A 78 34.76 -12.63 -2.32
N LEU A 79 34.17 -11.44 -2.35
CA LEU A 79 34.14 -10.60 -3.55
C LEU A 79 35.50 -9.94 -3.85
N LEU A 80 36.23 -9.50 -2.83
CA LEU A 80 37.44 -8.73 -3.00
C LEU A 80 38.70 -9.56 -2.84
N GLY A 81 38.63 -10.81 -2.44
CA GLY A 81 39.77 -11.70 -2.25
C GLY A 81 40.73 -11.23 -1.13
N LYS A 82 40.24 -10.42 -0.19
CA LYS A 82 41.04 -9.84 0.91
C LYS A 82 40.41 -10.23 2.25
N ARG A 83 41.25 -10.61 3.23
CA ARG A 83 40.80 -10.79 4.60
C ARG A 83 40.67 -9.43 5.30
N TYR A 84 39.53 -9.18 5.89
CA TYR A 84 39.24 -7.95 6.63
C TYR A 84 39.23 -8.20 8.14
N THR A 85 39.85 -7.30 8.92
CA THR A 85 39.70 -7.28 10.37
C THR A 85 38.33 -6.71 10.72
N VAL A 86 37.60 -7.36 11.64
CA VAL A 86 36.29 -6.89 12.09
C VAL A 86 36.48 -5.62 12.91
N MET A 87 36.01 -4.48 12.40
CA MET A 87 35.66 -3.38 13.30
C MET A 87 34.32 -3.73 13.93
N LYS A 88 34.16 -3.44 15.21
CA LYS A 88 32.86 -3.57 15.88
C LYS A 88 31.86 -2.65 15.17
N GLU A 89 30.62 -3.12 14.98
CA GLU A 89 29.52 -2.35 14.35
C GLU A 89 29.40 -0.90 14.86
N SER A 90 29.75 -0.66 16.13
CA SER A 90 29.80 0.66 16.77
C SER A 90 30.81 1.64 16.14
N GLU A 91 31.78 1.17 15.35
CA GLU A 91 32.78 2.03 14.73
C GLU A 91 32.45 2.47 13.30
N TRP A 92 31.36 1.92 12.72
CA TRP A 92 30.84 2.27 11.39
C TRP A 92 29.83 3.41 11.45
N GLU A 93 29.19 3.60 12.59
CA GLU A 93 28.30 4.72 12.77
C GLU A 93 29.11 6.02 12.85
N LYS A 94 29.07 6.82 11.79
CA LYS A 94 29.40 8.24 11.96
C LYS A 94 28.53 8.72 13.11
N PRO A 95 29.10 9.41 14.12
CA PRO A 95 28.31 9.94 15.22
C PRO A 95 27.15 10.74 14.61
N LYS A 96 25.91 10.24 14.81
CA LYS A 96 24.73 10.94 14.34
C LYS A 96 24.72 12.31 14.98
N LYS A 97 24.53 13.35 14.18
CA LYS A 97 24.39 14.69 14.71
C LYS A 97 23.18 14.72 15.66
N PRO A 98 23.26 15.45 16.76
CA PRO A 98 22.13 15.58 17.65
C PRO A 98 20.94 16.16 16.90
N PHE A 99 19.73 15.71 17.25
CA PHE A 99 18.50 16.27 16.72
C PHE A 99 18.42 17.77 16.98
N THR A 100 18.20 18.54 15.93
CA THR A 100 18.05 20.00 16.01
C THR A 100 16.81 20.46 15.26
N VAL A 101 16.06 21.34 15.87
CA VAL A 101 14.93 22.01 15.22
C VAL A 101 15.45 23.18 14.41
N PRO A 102 15.15 23.30 13.11
CA PRO A 102 15.59 24.43 12.30
C PRO A 102 14.98 25.73 12.83
N LYS A 103 15.71 26.84 12.66
CA LYS A 103 15.16 28.15 13.01
C LYS A 103 14.03 28.53 12.06
N ALA A 104 12.94 29.04 12.60
CA ALA A 104 11.85 29.56 11.78
C ALA A 104 12.27 30.87 11.07
N ALA A 105 11.77 31.06 9.86
CA ALA A 105 11.86 32.32 9.13
C ALA A 105 10.96 33.39 9.79
N GLU A 106 11.10 34.65 9.38
CA GLU A 106 10.29 35.75 9.91
C GLU A 106 8.79 35.60 9.56
N ASN A 107 8.49 34.92 8.47
CA ASN A 107 7.14 34.63 8.02
C ASN A 107 7.08 33.30 7.27
N ASN A 108 5.87 32.84 6.93
CA ASN A 108 5.62 31.57 6.23
C ASN A 108 5.19 31.78 4.76
N ASN A 109 5.53 32.89 4.14
CA ASN A 109 4.97 33.27 2.82
C ASN A 109 5.26 32.23 1.72
N ARG A 110 6.47 31.65 1.69
CA ARG A 110 6.82 30.62 0.70
C ARG A 110 6.11 29.31 0.97
N VAL A 111 5.93 28.97 2.24
CA VAL A 111 5.16 27.79 2.65
C VAL A 111 3.70 27.93 2.20
N TYR A 112 3.08 29.08 2.45
CA TYR A 112 1.70 29.33 1.97
C TYR A 112 1.61 29.27 0.44
N LYS A 113 2.51 29.95 -0.26
CA LYS A 113 2.56 29.89 -1.71
C LYS A 113 2.71 28.47 -2.22
N TYR A 114 3.59 27.69 -1.60
CA TYR A 114 3.81 26.30 -1.99
C TYR A 114 2.61 25.41 -1.69
N LEU A 115 2.09 25.44 -0.47
CA LEU A 115 1.00 24.55 -0.05
C LEU A 115 -0.34 24.97 -0.68
N CYS A 116 -0.65 26.26 -0.74
CA CYS A 116 -1.95 26.71 -1.21
C CYS A 116 -1.99 26.93 -2.73
N ASP A 117 -0.96 27.55 -3.33
CA ASP A 117 -1.01 27.91 -4.77
C ASP A 117 -0.46 26.78 -5.64
N THR A 118 0.58 26.04 -5.17
CA THR A 118 1.21 24.96 -5.97
C THR A 118 0.61 23.60 -5.69
N ARG A 119 0.19 23.34 -4.43
CA ARG A 119 -0.37 22.06 -3.99
C ARG A 119 -1.89 22.11 -3.80
N TYR A 120 -2.51 23.28 -3.96
CA TYR A 120 -3.95 23.51 -3.84
C TYR A 120 -4.57 23.17 -2.49
N ILE A 121 -3.74 23.02 -1.45
CA ILE A 121 -4.20 22.73 -0.10
C ILE A 121 -4.97 23.94 0.44
N ASP A 122 -6.15 23.68 1.00
CA ASP A 122 -7.02 24.72 1.54
C ASP A 122 -6.29 25.56 2.59
N LYS A 123 -6.36 26.88 2.42
CA LYS A 123 -5.67 27.83 3.29
C LYS A 123 -6.10 27.70 4.76
N GLU A 124 -7.37 27.45 5.04
CA GLU A 124 -7.85 27.29 6.42
C GLU A 124 -7.26 26.05 7.09
N VAL A 125 -7.02 24.99 6.31
CA VAL A 125 -6.31 23.78 6.81
C VAL A 125 -4.88 24.14 7.14
N VAL A 126 -4.15 24.82 6.25
CA VAL A 126 -2.77 25.25 6.50
C VAL A 126 -2.69 26.18 7.71
N ASP A 127 -3.61 27.14 7.83
CA ASP A 127 -3.67 28.09 8.94
C ASP A 127 -3.76 27.39 10.30
N GLU A 128 -4.56 26.33 10.41
CA GLU A 128 -4.68 25.55 11.66
C GLU A 128 -3.37 24.88 12.05
N PHE A 129 -2.70 24.23 11.09
CA PHE A 129 -1.42 23.58 11.35
C PHE A 129 -0.29 24.58 11.67
N VAL A 130 -0.28 25.73 11.00
CA VAL A 130 0.66 26.82 11.31
C VAL A 130 0.39 27.38 12.72
N LYS A 131 -0.86 27.66 13.06
CA LYS A 131 -1.28 28.13 14.38
C LYS A 131 -0.87 27.19 15.51
N MET A 132 -0.95 25.89 15.28
CA MET A 132 -0.51 24.85 16.23
C MET A 132 1.01 24.67 16.27
N GLY A 133 1.76 25.40 15.44
CA GLY A 133 3.22 25.24 15.32
C GLY A 133 3.63 23.86 14.79
N LEU A 134 2.78 23.28 13.92
CA LEU A 134 3.05 22.01 13.24
C LEU A 134 3.61 22.21 11.83
N ILE A 135 3.43 23.42 11.27
CA ILE A 135 4.03 23.79 9.99
C ILE A 135 4.67 25.18 10.15
N PHE A 136 5.89 25.34 9.62
CA PHE A 136 6.57 26.62 9.52
C PHE A 136 7.59 26.63 8.38
N GLU A 137 8.08 27.81 7.99
CA GLU A 137 9.16 28.01 7.02
C GLU A 137 10.53 28.02 7.72
N ASP A 138 11.51 27.23 7.23
CA ASP A 138 12.88 27.33 7.78
C ASP A 138 13.61 28.57 7.23
N ASN A 139 14.43 29.20 8.08
CA ASN A 139 15.14 30.42 7.76
C ASN A 139 16.33 30.24 6.80
N GLU A 140 16.84 29.00 6.68
CA GLU A 140 18.08 28.75 5.93
C GLU A 140 17.80 28.49 4.44
N TYR A 141 16.87 27.59 4.15
CA TYR A 141 16.55 27.15 2.78
C TYR A 141 15.10 27.49 2.39
N HIS A 142 14.33 28.05 3.29
CA HIS A 142 12.91 28.34 3.10
C HIS A 142 12.06 27.11 2.77
N ASN A 143 12.44 25.94 3.29
CA ASN A 143 11.65 24.75 3.14
C ASN A 143 10.37 24.81 3.98
N ALA A 144 9.34 24.12 3.55
CA ALA A 144 8.21 23.78 4.40
C ALA A 144 8.68 22.72 5.42
N VAL A 145 8.52 23.05 6.69
CA VAL A 145 8.89 22.21 7.83
C VAL A 145 7.63 21.65 8.45
N PHE A 146 7.53 20.32 8.53
CA PHE A 146 6.44 19.59 9.16
C PHE A 146 6.94 18.99 10.47
N VAL A 147 6.26 19.33 11.57
CA VAL A 147 6.70 19.07 12.94
C VAL A 147 5.94 17.90 13.54
N GLY A 148 6.68 16.95 14.09
CA GLY A 148 6.15 15.90 14.91
C GLY A 148 6.51 16.08 16.38
N LYS A 149 5.51 15.94 17.27
CA LYS A 149 5.66 16.15 18.72
C LYS A 149 5.42 14.84 19.50
N ASP A 150 6.04 14.73 20.66
CA ASP A 150 5.69 13.69 21.64
C ASP A 150 4.44 14.09 22.45
N ASN A 151 4.04 13.25 23.41
CA ASN A 151 2.85 13.47 24.23
C ASN A 151 2.99 14.68 25.19
N ASP A 152 4.23 15.08 25.48
CA ASP A 152 4.53 16.27 26.28
C ASP A 152 4.57 17.55 25.43
N GLY A 153 4.27 17.45 24.13
CA GLY A 153 4.30 18.57 23.18
C GLY A 153 5.71 18.95 22.73
N LYS A 154 6.75 18.18 23.07
CA LYS A 154 8.13 18.44 22.68
C LYS A 154 8.37 17.96 21.26
N ILE A 155 9.01 18.80 20.46
CA ILE A 155 9.38 18.46 19.06
C ILE A 155 10.42 17.33 19.06
N LYS A 156 10.11 16.24 18.35
CA LYS A 156 10.94 15.04 18.23
C LYS A 156 11.21 14.64 16.80
N HIS A 157 10.41 15.14 15.88
CA HIS A 157 10.54 14.83 14.46
C HIS A 157 10.39 16.09 13.61
N ILE A 158 11.19 16.18 12.58
CA ILE A 158 11.11 17.23 11.55
C ILE A 158 11.19 16.58 10.19
N HIS A 159 10.17 16.79 9.37
CA HIS A 159 10.20 16.52 7.94
C HIS A 159 10.29 17.83 7.17
N LYS A 160 11.10 17.87 6.12
CA LYS A 160 11.31 19.06 5.28
C LYS A 160 10.94 18.77 3.84
N ARG A 161 10.34 19.75 3.19
CA ARG A 161 10.07 19.75 1.76
C ARG A 161 10.46 21.09 1.15
N ALA A 162 11.23 21.07 0.05
CA ALA A 162 11.57 22.29 -0.67
C ALA A 162 10.30 22.98 -1.17
N THR A 163 10.26 24.32 -1.06
CA THR A 163 9.17 25.17 -1.57
C THR A 163 9.45 25.76 -2.95
N ASN A 164 10.59 25.41 -3.54
CA ASN A 164 11.02 25.79 -4.88
C ASN A 164 10.98 24.60 -5.85
N SER A 165 11.57 24.72 -7.02
CA SER A 165 11.65 23.65 -8.04
C SER A 165 12.55 22.45 -7.68
N SER A 166 13.15 22.44 -6.48
CA SER A 166 13.95 21.29 -6.02
C SER A 166 13.07 20.16 -5.54
N ASP A 167 13.45 18.92 -5.86
CA ASP A 167 12.78 17.71 -5.37
C ASP A 167 13.18 17.32 -3.94
N PHE A 168 13.88 18.20 -3.22
CA PHE A 168 14.36 17.89 -1.89
C PHE A 168 13.20 17.60 -0.94
N LYS A 169 13.26 16.43 -0.33
CA LYS A 169 12.43 15.96 0.78
C LYS A 169 13.28 15.13 1.74
N GLY A 170 13.04 15.25 3.03
CA GLY A 170 13.77 14.43 4.00
C GLY A 170 13.53 14.80 5.44
N ASN A 171 13.89 13.88 6.31
CA ASN A 171 13.79 14.08 7.74
C ASN A 171 15.08 14.72 8.28
N ALA A 172 14.96 15.55 9.31
CA ALA A 172 16.14 16.04 10.02
C ALA A 172 16.88 14.86 10.68
N GLU A 173 18.22 14.96 10.70
CA GLU A 173 19.05 13.92 11.30
C GLU A 173 18.66 13.67 12.76
N SER A 174 18.63 12.41 13.17
CA SER A 174 18.22 11.97 14.51
C SER A 174 16.76 12.31 14.90
N SER A 175 15.89 12.58 13.92
CA SER A 175 14.44 12.64 14.15
C SER A 175 13.93 11.31 14.67
N ASN A 176 13.01 11.37 15.64
CA ASN A 176 12.31 10.17 16.12
C ASN A 176 11.13 9.85 15.19
N ALA A 177 11.26 8.78 14.39
CA ALA A 177 10.25 8.35 13.43
C ALA A 177 8.89 8.04 14.07
N SER A 178 8.86 7.61 15.34
CA SER A 178 7.60 7.35 16.04
C SER A 178 6.81 8.63 16.37
N CYS A 179 7.40 9.79 16.22
CA CYS A 179 6.77 11.08 16.48
C CYS A 179 6.55 11.90 15.19
N SER A 180 6.30 11.27 14.05
CA SER A 180 6.15 11.97 12.78
C SER A 180 4.97 12.96 12.77
N PHE A 181 4.85 13.73 11.70
CA PHE A 181 3.80 14.75 11.54
C PHE A 181 2.40 14.16 11.73
N ASN A 182 1.62 14.69 12.65
CA ASN A 182 0.32 14.16 13.02
C ASN A 182 -0.64 15.22 13.54
N TRP A 183 -1.92 14.86 13.53
CA TRP A 183 -3.02 15.57 14.17
C TRP A 183 -3.79 14.57 15.05
N LYS A 184 -4.13 14.95 16.28
CA LYS A 184 -4.95 14.15 17.21
C LYS A 184 -6.35 14.73 17.28
N GLY A 185 -7.34 13.96 16.87
CA GLY A 185 -8.77 14.23 17.03
C GLY A 185 -9.36 13.47 18.22
N ASN A 186 -10.67 13.45 18.30
CA ASN A 186 -11.42 12.81 19.40
C ASN A 186 -12.27 11.61 18.92
N SER A 187 -12.29 11.31 17.60
CA SER A 187 -13.03 10.17 17.06
C SER A 187 -12.23 8.87 17.23
N GLU A 188 -12.88 7.75 16.99
CA GLU A 188 -12.26 6.41 17.01
C GLU A 188 -11.45 6.12 15.73
N ARG A 189 -11.22 7.12 14.84
CA ARG A 189 -10.65 6.98 13.50
C ARG A 189 -9.23 7.53 13.40
N LEU A 190 -8.33 6.72 12.83
CA LEU A 190 -6.97 7.12 12.47
C LEU A 190 -6.74 6.96 10.96
N PHE A 191 -6.34 8.04 10.31
CA PHE A 191 -5.95 8.05 8.89
C PHE A 191 -4.43 8.11 8.76
N VAL A 192 -3.85 7.22 7.95
CA VAL A 192 -2.40 7.04 7.82
C VAL A 192 -1.96 7.34 6.38
N PHE A 193 -1.02 8.25 6.21
CA PHE A 193 -0.51 8.72 4.91
C PHE A 193 0.99 8.50 4.79
N GLU A 194 1.51 8.45 3.56
CA GLU A 194 2.93 8.37 3.32
C GLU A 194 3.64 9.69 3.64
N ALA A 195 3.10 10.82 3.18
CA ALA A 195 3.70 12.13 3.35
C ALA A 195 2.73 13.19 3.89
N PRO A 196 3.27 14.29 4.50
CA PRO A 196 2.45 15.39 5.02
C PRO A 196 1.57 16.07 3.97
N ILE A 197 2.04 16.16 2.72
CA ILE A 197 1.29 16.79 1.63
C ILE A 197 0.04 15.99 1.32
N ASP A 198 0.12 14.67 1.27
CA ASP A 198 -1.01 13.79 1.00
C ASP A 198 -2.05 13.85 2.13
N MET A 199 -1.58 13.86 3.38
CA MET A 199 -2.45 14.06 4.54
C MET A 199 -3.22 15.39 4.47
N LEU A 200 -2.54 16.49 4.14
CA LEU A 200 -3.19 17.81 4.02
C LEU A 200 -4.11 17.89 2.80
N SER A 201 -3.76 17.24 1.70
CA SER A 201 -4.59 17.14 0.51
C SER A 201 -5.87 16.37 0.79
N TYR A 202 -5.77 15.22 1.46
CA TYR A 202 -6.93 14.45 1.90
C TYR A 202 -7.85 15.27 2.82
N ILE A 203 -7.29 15.97 3.81
CA ILE A 203 -8.07 16.85 4.70
C ILE A 203 -8.76 17.96 3.91
N THR A 204 -8.15 18.49 2.85
CA THR A 204 -8.74 19.49 1.97
C THR A 204 -9.91 18.93 1.17
N LEU A 205 -9.74 17.72 0.59
CA LEU A 205 -10.79 17.03 -0.16
C LEU A 205 -12.00 16.67 0.71
N TYR A 206 -11.75 16.25 1.96
CA TYR A 206 -12.76 15.77 2.91
C TYR A 206 -12.83 16.67 4.15
N LYS A 207 -13.04 17.97 3.94
CA LYS A 207 -12.93 19.02 4.97
C LYS A 207 -13.97 18.94 6.09
N ARG A 208 -15.10 18.26 5.86
CA ARG A 208 -16.17 18.21 6.85
C ARG A 208 -15.72 17.49 8.12
N ASN A 209 -15.82 18.15 9.27
CA ASN A 209 -15.49 17.62 10.60
C ASN A 209 -14.08 17.02 10.72
N TRP A 210 -13.14 17.38 9.84
CA TRP A 210 -11.81 16.77 9.80
C TRP A 210 -11.08 16.83 11.16
N LYS A 211 -11.29 17.89 11.96
CA LYS A 211 -10.62 18.06 13.26
C LYS A 211 -10.99 16.99 14.29
N GLU A 212 -12.09 16.29 14.08
CA GLU A 212 -12.54 15.21 14.97
C GLU A 212 -11.72 13.93 14.78
N ASN A 213 -11.17 13.71 13.59
CA ASN A 213 -10.40 12.53 13.26
C ASN A 213 -8.91 12.70 13.60
N SER A 214 -8.22 11.59 13.78
CA SER A 214 -6.78 11.54 13.95
C SER A 214 -6.09 11.23 12.63
N TYR A 215 -4.94 11.88 12.39
CA TYR A 215 -4.18 11.75 11.14
C TYR A 215 -2.69 11.61 11.43
N VAL A 216 -1.98 10.82 10.64
CA VAL A 216 -0.53 10.70 10.71
C VAL A 216 0.09 10.54 9.34
N ALA A 217 1.14 11.31 9.06
CA ALA A 217 2.01 11.11 7.91
C ALA A 217 3.28 10.39 8.38
N LEU A 218 3.58 9.25 7.79
CA LEU A 218 4.70 8.39 8.22
C LEU A 218 6.05 9.05 7.99
N CYS A 219 6.20 9.87 6.95
CA CYS A 219 7.46 10.52 6.54
C CYS A 219 8.62 9.53 6.33
N SER A 220 8.32 8.25 6.20
CA SER A 220 9.25 7.14 6.01
C SER A 220 8.49 5.89 5.57
N THR A 221 9.20 4.79 5.36
CA THR A 221 8.59 3.48 5.10
C THR A 221 8.19 2.71 6.38
N ALA A 222 8.42 3.30 7.56
CA ALA A 222 8.16 2.67 8.84
C ALA A 222 6.81 3.11 9.44
N SER A 223 6.10 2.18 10.07
CA SER A 223 4.78 2.39 10.68
C SER A 223 4.83 2.86 12.15
N ASP A 224 6.02 3.19 12.66
CA ASP A 224 6.23 3.42 14.10
C ASP A 224 5.38 4.56 14.67
N SER A 225 5.09 5.59 13.86
CA SER A 225 4.24 6.71 14.30
C SER A 225 2.76 6.31 14.39
N ALA A 226 2.25 5.54 13.45
CA ALA A 226 0.89 5.00 13.51
C ALA A 226 0.75 4.05 14.73
N ILE A 227 1.69 3.12 14.91
CA ILE A 227 1.73 2.21 16.06
C ILE A 227 1.76 2.98 17.39
N ARG A 228 2.53 4.07 17.45
CA ARG A 228 2.56 4.91 18.65
C ARG A 228 1.21 5.56 18.90
N MET A 229 0.56 6.15 17.90
CA MET A 229 -0.74 6.78 18.07
C MET A 229 -1.78 5.79 18.58
N LEU A 230 -1.77 4.54 18.10
CA LEU A 230 -2.64 3.47 18.60
C LEU A 230 -2.38 3.09 20.07
N LYS A 231 -1.12 3.10 20.47
CA LYS A 231 -0.75 2.87 21.89
C LYS A 231 -1.11 4.03 22.81
N ASP A 232 -1.01 5.26 22.28
CA ASP A 232 -1.28 6.49 23.02
C ASP A 232 -2.79 6.75 23.18
N ASP A 233 -3.61 6.27 22.24
CA ASP A 233 -5.07 6.41 22.25
C ASP A 233 -5.79 5.07 22.00
N PRO A 234 -6.15 4.34 23.07
CA PRO A 234 -6.88 3.07 22.98
C PRO A 234 -8.33 3.20 22.45
N ASN A 235 -8.84 4.43 22.28
CA ASN A 235 -10.18 4.64 21.72
C ASN A 235 -10.20 4.51 20.21
N ILE A 236 -9.04 4.54 19.54
CA ILE A 236 -8.96 4.31 18.09
C ILE A 236 -9.31 2.85 17.79
N LYS A 237 -10.34 2.66 16.99
CA LYS A 237 -10.85 1.35 16.56
C LYS A 237 -10.83 1.14 15.06
N GLU A 238 -10.84 2.23 14.29
CA GLU A 238 -10.87 2.21 12.84
C GLU A 238 -9.61 2.88 12.29
N ILE A 239 -8.89 2.17 11.43
CA ILE A 239 -7.65 2.64 10.83
C ILE A 239 -7.80 2.65 9.32
N TYR A 240 -7.56 3.80 8.72
CA TYR A 240 -7.66 4.03 7.29
C TYR A 240 -6.25 4.21 6.73
N LEU A 241 -5.79 3.24 5.93
CA LEU A 241 -4.50 3.28 5.26
C LEU A 241 -4.67 4.01 3.92
N CYS A 242 -4.22 5.25 3.87
CA CYS A 242 -4.38 6.19 2.76
C CYS A 242 -3.03 6.45 2.07
N LEU A 243 -2.24 5.40 1.81
CA LEU A 243 -0.93 5.50 1.17
C LEU A 243 -1.07 5.73 -0.34
N ASP A 244 0.05 6.05 -0.99
CA ASP A 244 0.11 6.26 -2.42
C ASP A 244 -0.42 5.05 -3.20
N TYR A 245 -1.05 5.30 -4.34
CA TYR A 245 -1.57 4.26 -5.21
C TYR A 245 -0.56 3.93 -6.31
N ASP A 246 0.62 3.52 -5.87
CA ASP A 246 1.70 2.97 -6.70
C ASP A 246 2.25 1.69 -6.05
N GLY A 247 3.12 0.96 -6.76
CA GLY A 247 3.64 -0.31 -6.28
C GLY A 247 4.22 -0.26 -4.85
N PRO A 248 5.13 0.69 -4.53
CA PRO A 248 5.66 0.85 -3.16
C PRO A 248 4.60 1.19 -2.12
N GLY A 249 3.62 2.03 -2.43
CA GLY A 249 2.51 2.40 -1.53
C GLY A 249 1.58 1.22 -1.27
N ILE A 250 1.27 0.43 -2.30
CA ILE A 250 0.48 -0.81 -2.19
C ILE A 250 1.20 -1.81 -1.27
N GLU A 251 2.48 -2.12 -1.53
CA GLU A 251 3.28 -3.01 -0.68
C GLU A 251 3.41 -2.47 0.75
N GLY A 252 3.59 -1.15 0.87
CA GLY A 252 3.66 -0.45 2.15
C GLY A 252 2.38 -0.62 2.96
N THR A 253 1.23 -0.52 2.32
CA THR A 253 -0.09 -0.69 2.94
C THR A 253 -0.22 -2.05 3.60
N TYR A 254 0.09 -3.14 2.89
CA TYR A 254 -0.01 -4.50 3.44
C TYR A 254 0.94 -4.73 4.61
N ARG A 255 2.19 -4.30 4.47
CA ARG A 255 3.18 -4.40 5.55
C ARG A 255 2.77 -3.62 6.81
N ILE A 256 2.16 -2.45 6.65
CA ILE A 256 1.69 -1.64 7.77
C ILE A 256 0.49 -2.29 8.43
N ALA A 257 -0.46 -2.82 7.64
CA ALA A 257 -1.60 -3.55 8.16
C ALA A 257 -1.18 -4.74 9.03
N ASP A 258 -0.21 -5.53 8.57
CA ASP A 258 0.30 -6.67 9.35
C ASP A 258 0.87 -6.21 10.70
N ARG A 259 1.69 -5.15 10.69
CA ARG A 259 2.24 -4.61 11.93
C ARG A 259 1.18 -4.02 12.87
N ILE A 260 0.11 -3.43 12.35
CA ILE A 260 -1.00 -2.93 13.15
C ILE A 260 -1.74 -4.09 13.81
N ARG A 261 -2.00 -5.18 13.08
CA ARG A 261 -2.64 -6.40 13.61
C ARG A 261 -1.87 -7.03 14.77
N GLU A 262 -0.53 -6.90 14.79
CA GLU A 262 0.30 -7.36 15.91
C GLU A 262 0.06 -6.58 17.22
N VAL A 263 -0.44 -5.35 17.16
CA VAL A 263 -0.52 -4.45 18.32
C VAL A 263 -1.93 -4.05 18.73
N CYS A 264 -2.90 -4.13 17.83
CA CYS A 264 -4.30 -3.86 18.14
C CYS A 264 -5.25 -4.75 17.34
N ASN A 265 -6.44 -4.96 17.90
CA ASN A 265 -7.57 -5.60 17.22
C ASN A 265 -8.50 -4.49 16.71
N CYS A 266 -8.01 -3.71 15.75
CA CYS A 266 -8.72 -2.60 15.15
C CYS A 266 -9.18 -2.99 13.74
N ASP A 267 -10.27 -2.37 13.27
CA ASP A 267 -10.70 -2.50 11.89
C ASP A 267 -9.72 -1.72 10.98
N ILE A 268 -9.19 -2.37 9.96
CA ILE A 268 -8.22 -1.79 9.05
C ILE A 268 -8.84 -1.68 7.67
N TRP A 269 -8.81 -0.48 7.11
CA TRP A 269 -9.35 -0.13 5.82
C TRP A 269 -8.26 0.39 4.94
N ARG A 270 -8.33 0.14 3.64
CA ARG A 270 -7.53 0.83 2.64
C ARG A 270 -8.41 1.82 1.91
N VAL A 271 -7.97 3.08 1.84
CA VAL A 271 -8.63 4.14 1.10
C VAL A 271 -7.71 4.60 -0.02
N PHE A 272 -8.22 4.62 -1.25
CA PHE A 272 -7.43 4.90 -2.44
C PHE A 272 -7.59 6.35 -2.88
N PRO A 273 -6.51 7.01 -3.33
CA PRO A 273 -6.65 8.11 -4.27
C PRO A 273 -7.01 7.57 -5.67
N ASP A 274 -7.64 8.37 -6.50
CA ASP A 274 -7.94 8.03 -7.90
C ASP A 274 -6.69 8.05 -8.77
N ASN A 275 -5.76 8.96 -8.47
CA ASN A 275 -4.47 9.10 -9.10
C ASN A 275 -3.36 8.49 -8.24
N LYS A 276 -2.10 8.82 -8.52
CA LYS A 276 -0.95 8.27 -7.79
C LYS A 276 -1.00 8.53 -6.29
N ASP A 277 -1.39 9.72 -5.88
CA ASP A 277 -1.45 10.16 -4.49
C ASP A 277 -2.56 11.22 -4.28
N TRP A 278 -2.87 11.54 -3.04
CA TRP A 278 -3.94 12.47 -2.69
C TRP A 278 -3.71 13.90 -3.19
N ASN A 279 -2.46 14.29 -3.39
CA ASN A 279 -2.18 15.60 -3.97
C ASN A 279 -2.43 15.63 -5.47
N GLU A 280 -2.20 14.52 -6.17
CA GLU A 280 -2.55 14.41 -7.58
C GLU A 280 -4.09 14.45 -7.77
N ASP A 281 -4.88 13.86 -6.87
CA ASP A 281 -6.35 14.00 -6.89
C ASP A 281 -6.78 15.46 -6.71
N LEU A 282 -6.19 16.15 -5.73
CA LEU A 282 -6.50 17.54 -5.48
C LEU A 282 -6.12 18.43 -6.67
N LYS A 283 -4.98 18.20 -7.32
CA LYS A 283 -4.58 18.91 -8.54
C LYS A 283 -5.51 18.62 -9.71
N SER A 284 -5.97 17.37 -9.86
CA SER A 284 -6.93 16.98 -10.90
C SER A 284 -8.22 17.80 -10.82
N MET A 285 -8.71 18.07 -9.61
CA MET A 285 -9.89 18.94 -9.41
C MET A 285 -9.67 20.39 -9.87
N HIS A 286 -8.42 20.84 -9.94
CA HIS A 286 -8.03 22.16 -10.45
C HIS A 286 -7.64 22.14 -11.94
N GLY A 287 -7.81 21.01 -12.63
CA GLY A 287 -7.55 20.86 -14.07
C GLY A 287 -6.08 20.75 -14.44
N GLU A 288 -5.21 20.43 -13.50
CA GLU A 288 -3.80 20.17 -13.74
C GLU A 288 -3.57 18.80 -14.38
N GLU A 289 -2.48 18.64 -15.11
CA GLU A 289 -2.00 17.33 -15.56
C GLU A 289 -1.48 16.55 -14.34
N VAL A 290 -1.96 15.31 -14.16
CA VAL A 290 -1.68 14.50 -12.97
C VAL A 290 -0.97 13.19 -13.31
N ILE A 291 -0.28 12.63 -12.32
CA ILE A 291 0.36 11.34 -12.43
C ILE A 291 -0.69 10.26 -12.10
N PRO A 292 -1.00 9.34 -13.04
CA PRO A 292 -1.99 8.29 -12.80
C PRO A 292 -1.51 7.27 -11.77
N SER A 293 -2.45 6.55 -11.17
CA SER A 293 -2.16 5.40 -10.29
C SER A 293 -1.43 4.27 -11.02
N SER A 294 -0.65 3.49 -10.27
CA SER A 294 0.05 2.29 -10.77
C SER A 294 -0.53 1.06 -10.07
N GLU A 295 -1.71 0.67 -10.49
CA GLU A 295 -2.49 -0.40 -9.89
C GLU A 295 -1.88 -1.79 -10.13
N HIS A 296 -2.01 -2.68 -9.14
CA HIS A 296 -1.86 -4.11 -9.39
C HIS A 296 -3.04 -4.57 -10.26
N PRO A 297 -2.83 -5.31 -11.37
CA PRO A 297 -3.90 -5.66 -12.31
C PRO A 297 -5.14 -6.30 -11.67
N LYS A 298 -4.95 -7.21 -10.71
CA LYS A 298 -6.06 -7.86 -10.00
C LYS A 298 -6.77 -6.92 -9.05
N GLU A 299 -6.06 -6.02 -8.41
CA GLU A 299 -6.61 -5.02 -7.51
C GLU A 299 -7.42 -3.96 -8.27
N ALA A 300 -6.92 -3.50 -9.41
CA ALA A 300 -7.65 -2.61 -10.30
C ALA A 300 -8.98 -3.23 -10.74
N TYR A 301 -8.97 -4.52 -11.03
CA TYR A 301 -10.16 -5.26 -11.42
C TYR A 301 -11.20 -5.32 -10.30
N VAL A 302 -10.76 -5.62 -9.07
CA VAL A 302 -11.66 -5.64 -7.89
C VAL A 302 -12.18 -4.24 -7.58
N LYS A 303 -11.33 -3.20 -7.67
CA LYS A 303 -11.74 -1.81 -7.51
C LYS A 303 -12.82 -1.43 -8.52
N ALA A 304 -12.61 -1.71 -9.80
CA ALA A 304 -13.59 -1.42 -10.85
C ALA A 304 -14.93 -2.12 -10.61
N LEU A 305 -14.91 -3.35 -10.06
CA LEU A 305 -16.11 -4.05 -9.65
C LEU A 305 -16.81 -3.34 -8.49
N CYS A 306 -16.08 -2.98 -7.43
CA CYS A 306 -16.62 -2.27 -6.28
C CYS A 306 -17.24 -0.93 -6.69
N ASP A 307 -16.52 -0.14 -7.50
CA ASP A 307 -16.99 1.15 -8.03
C ASP A 307 -18.30 0.97 -8.83
N GLY A 308 -18.37 -0.06 -9.67
CA GLY A 308 -19.57 -0.37 -10.45
C GLY A 308 -20.75 -0.82 -9.58
N ILE A 309 -20.51 -1.52 -8.47
CA ILE A 309 -21.55 -1.90 -7.52
C ILE A 309 -22.01 -0.67 -6.73
N GLU A 310 -21.07 0.16 -6.25
CA GLU A 310 -21.40 1.40 -5.56
C GLU A 310 -22.25 2.33 -6.41
N GLU A 311 -21.88 2.52 -7.69
CA GLU A 311 -22.66 3.29 -8.64
C GLU A 311 -24.09 2.75 -8.75
N ARG A 312 -24.25 1.42 -8.91
CA ARG A 312 -25.55 0.77 -9.01
C ARG A 312 -26.38 0.89 -7.73
N VAL A 313 -25.76 0.59 -6.59
CA VAL A 313 -26.42 0.68 -5.28
C VAL A 313 -26.84 2.11 -4.98
N SER A 314 -26.08 3.13 -5.40
CA SER A 314 -26.44 4.54 -5.20
C SER A 314 -27.71 4.97 -5.97
N GLU A 315 -28.10 4.21 -6.98
CA GLU A 315 -29.33 4.46 -7.75
C GLU A 315 -30.56 3.80 -7.11
N TYR A 316 -30.38 2.94 -6.09
CA TYR A 316 -31.47 2.32 -5.37
C TYR A 316 -31.77 3.09 -4.08
N ASP A 317 -33.04 3.06 -3.69
CA ASP A 317 -33.47 3.53 -2.37
C ASP A 317 -33.28 2.39 -1.35
N LEU A 318 -32.05 2.19 -0.94
CA LEU A 318 -31.69 1.17 0.05
C LEU A 318 -31.71 1.81 1.45
N ASP A 319 -32.32 1.09 2.43
CA ASP A 319 -32.22 1.39 3.87
C ASP A 319 -30.79 1.17 4.43
N ILE A 320 -29.78 1.35 3.59
CA ILE A 320 -28.35 1.22 3.93
C ILE A 320 -27.67 2.53 3.57
N GLU A 321 -26.94 3.08 4.50
CA GLU A 321 -26.13 4.25 4.23
C GLU A 321 -25.05 3.93 3.19
N LYS A 322 -24.94 4.77 2.18
CA LYS A 322 -23.94 4.61 1.10
C LYS A 322 -22.50 4.45 1.63
N GLU A 323 -22.19 5.15 2.73
CA GLU A 323 -20.90 5.06 3.40
C GLU A 323 -20.60 3.66 3.93
N ASP A 324 -21.59 2.93 4.42
CA ASP A 324 -21.41 1.57 4.92
C ASP A 324 -21.13 0.58 3.79
N ILE A 325 -21.77 0.74 2.64
CA ILE A 325 -21.54 -0.11 1.46
C ILE A 325 -20.11 0.12 0.92
N THR A 326 -19.75 1.36 0.72
CA THR A 326 -18.38 1.72 0.25
C THR A 326 -17.34 1.18 1.21
N ARG A 327 -17.60 1.28 2.50
CA ARG A 327 -16.75 0.78 3.56
C ARG A 327 -16.55 -0.74 3.45
N GLU A 328 -17.61 -1.52 3.36
CA GLU A 328 -17.54 -2.98 3.22
C GLU A 328 -16.78 -3.39 1.95
N MET A 329 -17.01 -2.71 0.83
CA MET A 329 -16.32 -2.96 -0.43
C MET A 329 -14.81 -2.68 -0.32
N GLN A 330 -14.40 -1.63 0.38
CA GLN A 330 -12.99 -1.33 0.60
C GLN A 330 -12.28 -2.37 1.47
N ILE A 331 -12.95 -2.91 2.50
CA ILE A 331 -12.39 -4.03 3.27
C ILE A 331 -12.14 -5.23 2.37
N ILE A 332 -13.13 -5.59 1.57
CA ILE A 332 -13.06 -6.75 0.69
C ILE A 332 -11.92 -6.57 -0.31
N LEU A 333 -11.82 -5.39 -0.92
CA LEU A 333 -10.75 -5.04 -1.84
C LEU A 333 -9.37 -5.18 -1.17
N PHE A 334 -9.24 -4.66 0.06
CA PHE A 334 -8.01 -4.76 0.81
C PHE A 334 -7.61 -6.21 1.08
N LYS A 335 -8.53 -7.03 1.56
CA LYS A 335 -8.28 -8.45 1.86
C LYS A 335 -7.91 -9.25 0.61
N ILE A 336 -8.57 -8.99 -0.52
CA ILE A 336 -8.24 -9.65 -1.78
C ILE A 336 -6.86 -9.19 -2.28
N GLY A 337 -6.53 -7.90 -2.14
CA GLY A 337 -5.25 -7.34 -2.53
C GLY A 337 -4.07 -7.93 -1.75
N GLU A 338 -4.24 -8.32 -0.48
CA GLU A 338 -3.20 -8.95 0.32
C GLU A 338 -2.69 -10.26 -0.28
N ASN A 339 -3.56 -11.06 -0.86
CA ASN A 339 -3.18 -12.29 -1.52
C ASN A 339 -4.21 -12.76 -2.56
N PRO A 340 -4.29 -12.09 -3.71
CA PRO A 340 -5.35 -12.32 -4.68
C PRO A 340 -5.34 -13.72 -5.31
N ASP A 341 -4.21 -14.43 -5.24
CA ASP A 341 -4.07 -15.76 -5.84
C ASP A 341 -4.31 -16.92 -4.86
N LYS A 342 -4.25 -16.64 -3.55
CA LYS A 342 -4.28 -17.68 -2.51
C LYS A 342 -5.40 -17.53 -1.49
N ASN A 343 -6.07 -16.40 -1.48
CA ASN A 343 -7.02 -16.06 -0.42
C ASN A 343 -8.45 -16.48 -0.77
N SER A 344 -8.67 -17.78 -0.82
CA SER A 344 -9.96 -18.36 -1.18
C SER A 344 -11.08 -17.99 -0.20
N SER A 345 -10.78 -17.91 1.09
CA SER A 345 -11.74 -17.53 2.11
C SER A 345 -12.23 -16.08 1.95
N GLU A 346 -11.33 -15.18 1.58
CA GLU A 346 -11.67 -13.78 1.33
C GLU A 346 -12.48 -13.60 0.04
N ILE A 347 -12.15 -14.38 -0.99
CA ILE A 347 -12.92 -14.44 -2.23
C ILE A 347 -14.34 -14.95 -1.93
N GLN A 348 -14.46 -15.98 -1.09
CA GLN A 348 -15.74 -16.52 -0.68
C GLN A 348 -16.57 -15.49 0.09
N ALA A 349 -15.99 -14.83 1.08
CA ALA A 349 -16.66 -13.78 1.84
C ALA A 349 -17.14 -12.64 0.93
N PHE A 350 -16.34 -12.27 -0.08
CA PHE A 350 -16.72 -11.28 -1.08
C PHE A 350 -17.96 -11.69 -1.89
N LEU A 351 -18.00 -12.93 -2.36
CA LEU A 351 -19.16 -13.42 -3.10
C LEU A 351 -20.43 -13.47 -2.22
N GLU A 352 -20.29 -13.85 -0.96
CA GLU A 352 -21.40 -13.87 0.00
C GLU A 352 -21.95 -12.46 0.22
N GLN A 353 -21.09 -11.48 0.48
CA GLN A 353 -21.51 -10.09 0.69
C GLN A 353 -22.15 -9.47 -0.57
N LEU A 354 -21.60 -9.76 -1.75
CA LEU A 354 -22.20 -9.30 -3.00
C LEU A 354 -23.56 -9.97 -3.25
N SER A 355 -23.72 -11.23 -2.86
CA SER A 355 -25.00 -11.90 -2.89
C SER A 355 -26.04 -11.21 -1.99
N ASP A 356 -25.65 -10.88 -0.75
CA ASP A 356 -26.50 -10.17 0.19
C ASP A 356 -26.90 -8.77 -0.31
N LEU A 357 -25.95 -8.02 -0.85
CA LEU A 357 -26.20 -6.72 -1.48
C LEU A 357 -27.15 -6.84 -2.68
N SER A 358 -26.99 -7.90 -3.47
CA SER A 358 -27.85 -8.17 -4.61
C SER A 358 -29.29 -8.44 -4.16
N VAL A 359 -29.48 -9.27 -3.12
CA VAL A 359 -30.79 -9.55 -2.52
C VAL A 359 -31.42 -8.29 -1.95
N LEU A 360 -30.61 -7.44 -1.31
CA LEU A 360 -31.08 -6.19 -0.73
C LEU A 360 -31.51 -5.19 -1.83
N ALA A 361 -30.69 -5.04 -2.86
CA ALA A 361 -31.01 -4.21 -4.02
C ALA A 361 -32.31 -4.61 -4.68
N TYR A 362 -32.52 -5.93 -4.81
CA TYR A 362 -33.80 -6.45 -5.36
C TYR A 362 -35.01 -6.09 -4.48
N ARG A 363 -34.92 -6.26 -3.16
CA ARG A 363 -36.00 -5.93 -2.22
C ARG A 363 -36.46 -4.49 -2.34
N ASN A 364 -35.57 -3.58 -2.66
CA ASN A 364 -35.87 -2.14 -2.70
C ASN A 364 -36.28 -1.65 -4.07
N GLU A 365 -36.03 -2.38 -5.19
CA GLU A 365 -36.48 -2.01 -6.41
C GLU A 365 -36.33 -2.63 -7.67
N THR A 366 -35.36 -2.92 -8.21
CA THR A 366 -35.34 -3.19 -9.64
C THR A 366 -34.40 -4.34 -9.97
N GLY A 367 -34.97 -5.55 -10.02
CA GLY A 367 -34.30 -6.76 -10.46
C GLY A 367 -33.43 -6.60 -11.73
N LYS A 368 -33.70 -5.56 -12.52
CA LYS A 368 -32.96 -5.29 -13.75
C LYS A 368 -31.48 -4.93 -13.56
N ARG A 369 -31.10 -4.48 -12.37
CA ARG A 369 -29.72 -4.03 -12.12
C ARG A 369 -28.83 -5.11 -11.53
N ILE A 370 -29.43 -6.16 -11.07
CA ILE A 370 -28.73 -7.33 -10.51
C ILE A 370 -27.97 -8.09 -11.59
N ASP A 371 -28.49 -8.09 -12.81
CA ASP A 371 -27.79 -8.65 -13.96
C ASP A 371 -26.37 -8.11 -14.05
N VAL A 372 -26.25 -6.79 -13.93
CA VAL A 372 -24.95 -6.09 -14.05
C VAL A 372 -24.03 -6.40 -12.87
N ILE A 373 -24.58 -6.47 -11.66
CA ILE A 373 -23.80 -6.84 -10.47
C ILE A 373 -23.26 -8.25 -10.63
N SER A 374 -24.09 -9.18 -11.07
CA SER A 374 -23.69 -10.57 -11.25
C SER A 374 -22.69 -10.76 -12.39
N GLU A 375 -22.90 -10.10 -13.52
CA GLU A 375 -21.94 -10.11 -14.61
C GLU A 375 -20.55 -9.65 -14.12
N LYS A 376 -20.50 -8.55 -13.38
CA LYS A 376 -19.24 -8.04 -12.84
C LYS A 376 -18.59 -8.98 -11.81
N ILE A 377 -19.38 -9.63 -10.96
CA ILE A 377 -18.86 -10.66 -10.04
C ILE A 377 -18.24 -11.81 -10.82
N MET A 378 -18.94 -12.29 -11.84
CA MET A 378 -18.44 -13.40 -12.64
C MET A 378 -17.21 -13.01 -13.47
N ASP A 379 -17.19 -11.83 -14.05
CA ASP A 379 -16.05 -11.33 -14.79
C ASP A 379 -14.81 -11.17 -13.91
N LEU A 380 -14.98 -10.80 -12.64
CA LEU A 380 -13.89 -10.72 -11.68
C LEU A 380 -13.21 -12.08 -11.47
N TYR A 381 -13.99 -13.15 -11.32
CA TYR A 381 -13.45 -14.46 -10.96
C TYR A 381 -13.15 -15.36 -12.15
N LYS A 382 -13.82 -15.15 -13.29
CA LYS A 382 -13.57 -15.92 -14.51
C LYS A 382 -12.11 -16.01 -14.91
N PRO A 383 -11.30 -14.95 -14.88
CA PRO A 383 -9.87 -15.03 -15.16
C PRO A 383 -9.05 -15.85 -14.17
N HIS A 384 -9.56 -16.06 -12.97
CA HIS A 384 -8.89 -16.81 -11.90
C HIS A 384 -9.31 -18.28 -11.83
N LEU A 385 -10.35 -18.63 -12.54
CA LEU A 385 -10.95 -19.95 -12.56
C LEU A 385 -10.59 -20.63 -13.89
N ASP A 386 -9.46 -21.30 -13.90
CA ASP A 386 -9.03 -22.08 -15.07
C ASP A 386 -9.64 -23.49 -15.00
N TYR A 387 -10.98 -23.58 -14.98
CA TYR A 387 -11.65 -24.86 -15.01
C TYR A 387 -13.14 -24.80 -15.43
N LYS A 388 -13.58 -25.88 -16.07
CA LYS A 388 -14.89 -25.97 -16.73
C LYS A 388 -16.10 -25.85 -15.79
N ASN A 389 -15.97 -26.21 -14.52
CA ASN A 389 -17.11 -26.17 -13.58
C ASN A 389 -17.54 -24.73 -13.27
N ALA A 390 -16.59 -23.81 -13.15
CA ALA A 390 -16.89 -22.40 -12.90
C ALA A 390 -17.60 -21.75 -14.07
N GLU A 391 -17.20 -22.10 -15.28
CA GLU A 391 -17.82 -21.60 -16.51
C GLU A 391 -19.30 -22.07 -16.61
N GLY A 392 -19.56 -23.33 -16.27
CA GLY A 392 -20.94 -23.86 -16.24
C GLY A 392 -21.80 -23.21 -15.16
N ILE A 393 -21.27 -22.92 -13.99
CA ILE A 393 -21.99 -22.19 -12.93
C ILE A 393 -22.25 -20.74 -13.37
N TYR A 394 -21.28 -20.07 -13.96
CA TYR A 394 -21.41 -18.73 -14.52
C TYR A 394 -22.55 -18.64 -15.54
N GLU A 395 -22.57 -19.56 -16.53
CA GLU A 395 -23.60 -19.61 -17.55
C GLU A 395 -24.99 -19.89 -16.97
N SER A 396 -25.06 -20.77 -15.96
CA SER A 396 -26.32 -21.05 -15.24
C SER A 396 -26.83 -19.79 -14.53
N MET A 397 -25.98 -19.11 -13.81
CA MET A 397 -26.33 -17.86 -13.13
C MET A 397 -26.83 -16.79 -14.09
N LEU A 398 -26.15 -16.56 -15.20
CA LEU A 398 -26.60 -15.62 -16.23
C LEU A 398 -27.97 -15.99 -16.80
N CYS A 399 -28.23 -17.30 -16.98
CA CYS A 399 -29.51 -17.79 -17.45
C CYS A 399 -30.60 -17.51 -16.42
N ASP A 400 -30.35 -17.77 -15.15
CA ASP A 400 -31.33 -17.59 -14.08
C ASP A 400 -31.58 -16.09 -13.82
N PHE A 401 -30.58 -15.23 -13.95
CA PHE A 401 -30.79 -13.79 -13.96
C PHE A 401 -31.72 -13.31 -15.06
N LYS A 402 -31.51 -13.80 -16.28
CA LYS A 402 -32.36 -13.44 -17.41
C LYS A 402 -33.83 -13.93 -17.24
N LYS A 403 -34.00 -15.05 -16.52
CA LYS A 403 -35.32 -15.61 -16.22
C LYS A 403 -36.02 -14.99 -15.02
N ALA A 404 -35.25 -14.54 -14.04
CA ALA A 404 -35.79 -14.05 -12.78
C ALA A 404 -36.65 -12.81 -12.94
N GLY A 405 -36.29 -11.88 -13.84
CA GLY A 405 -37.08 -10.66 -14.03
C GLY A 405 -37.35 -9.95 -12.70
N ASP A 406 -38.61 -9.84 -12.35
CA ASP A 406 -39.09 -9.25 -11.10
C ASP A 406 -39.55 -10.31 -10.07
N ASP A 407 -39.13 -11.57 -10.20
CA ASP A 407 -39.55 -12.67 -9.32
C ASP A 407 -38.62 -12.83 -8.11
N PRO A 408 -39.09 -12.59 -6.87
CA PRO A 408 -38.32 -12.73 -5.64
C PRO A 408 -37.73 -14.13 -5.39
N GLU A 409 -38.47 -15.19 -5.79
CA GLU A 409 -38.03 -16.57 -5.56
C GLU A 409 -36.88 -16.95 -6.48
N ALA A 410 -36.92 -16.52 -7.75
CA ALA A 410 -35.82 -16.69 -8.67
C ALA A 410 -34.56 -15.98 -8.18
N PHE A 411 -34.75 -14.89 -7.48
CA PHE A 411 -33.67 -14.11 -6.89
C PHE A 411 -32.98 -14.79 -5.71
N ILE A 412 -33.74 -15.45 -4.86
CA ILE A 412 -33.23 -16.30 -3.78
C ILE A 412 -32.44 -17.48 -4.37
N CYS A 413 -32.89 -18.04 -5.49
CA CYS A 413 -32.14 -19.09 -6.20
C CYS A 413 -30.78 -18.57 -6.67
N LEU A 414 -30.72 -17.37 -7.20
CA LEU A 414 -29.49 -16.75 -7.63
C LEU A 414 -28.49 -16.52 -6.50
N ALA A 415 -28.95 -16.07 -5.33
CA ALA A 415 -28.10 -15.95 -4.15
C ALA A 415 -27.49 -17.30 -3.77
N LYS A 416 -28.25 -18.40 -3.90
CA LYS A 416 -27.76 -19.77 -3.69
C LYS A 416 -26.72 -20.19 -4.73
N ASP A 417 -26.86 -19.76 -5.99
CA ASP A 417 -25.91 -20.05 -7.04
C ASP A 417 -24.60 -19.27 -6.84
N CYS A 418 -24.66 -18.03 -6.36
CA CYS A 418 -23.46 -17.30 -5.92
C CYS A 418 -22.72 -18.05 -4.80
N PHE A 419 -23.47 -18.63 -3.86
CA PHE A 419 -22.91 -19.43 -2.79
C PHE A 419 -22.23 -20.71 -3.31
N ALA A 420 -22.87 -21.39 -4.27
CA ALA A 420 -22.35 -22.58 -4.93
C ALA A 420 -21.06 -22.26 -5.72
N MET A 421 -21.02 -21.10 -6.37
CA MET A 421 -19.83 -20.60 -7.07
C MET A 421 -18.68 -20.39 -6.11
N SER A 422 -18.91 -19.74 -4.97
CA SER A 422 -17.93 -19.57 -3.90
C SER A 422 -17.33 -20.91 -3.44
N GLY A 423 -18.18 -21.91 -3.16
CA GLY A 423 -17.73 -23.25 -2.79
C GLY A 423 -16.91 -23.97 -3.88
N SER A 424 -17.21 -23.68 -5.16
CA SER A 424 -16.45 -24.24 -6.28
C SER A 424 -15.07 -23.61 -6.41
N ILE A 425 -14.96 -22.31 -6.21
CA ILE A 425 -13.69 -21.59 -6.17
C ILE A 425 -12.78 -22.20 -5.08
N GLN A 426 -13.34 -22.36 -3.86
CA GLN A 426 -12.60 -22.92 -2.74
C GLN A 426 -12.02 -24.29 -3.09
N ARG A 427 -12.83 -25.20 -3.60
CA ARG A 427 -12.36 -26.56 -3.97
C ARG A 427 -11.24 -26.54 -5.00
N THR A 428 -11.32 -25.65 -5.99
CA THR A 428 -10.27 -25.56 -7.03
C THR A 428 -8.96 -25.05 -6.46
N LEU A 429 -9.02 -24.08 -5.57
CA LEU A 429 -7.81 -23.57 -4.93
C LEU A 429 -7.18 -24.62 -4.00
N ASP A 430 -7.99 -25.36 -3.25
CA ASP A 430 -7.54 -26.47 -2.41
C ASP A 430 -6.88 -27.61 -3.26
N GLU A 431 -7.43 -27.90 -4.45
CA GLU A 431 -6.85 -28.88 -5.38
C GLU A 431 -5.53 -28.39 -5.99
N GLN A 432 -5.40 -27.09 -6.27
CA GLN A 432 -4.15 -26.50 -6.77
C GLN A 432 -3.07 -26.51 -5.70
N GLU A 433 -3.38 -26.17 -4.46
CA GLU A 433 -2.45 -26.25 -3.34
C GLU A 433 -1.98 -27.69 -3.07
N ASN A 434 -2.90 -28.64 -3.13
CA ASN A 434 -2.57 -30.07 -2.97
C ASN A 434 -1.67 -30.59 -4.11
N LYS A 435 -1.87 -30.16 -5.35
CA LYS A 435 -1.00 -30.52 -6.49
C LYS A 435 0.39 -29.94 -6.36
N ILE A 436 0.53 -28.73 -5.82
CA ILE A 436 1.83 -28.10 -5.56
C ILE A 436 2.56 -28.86 -4.45
N THR A 437 1.85 -29.32 -3.43
CA THR A 437 2.42 -30.06 -2.30
C THR A 437 2.87 -31.47 -2.71
N ILE A 438 2.19 -32.14 -3.63
CA ILE A 438 2.52 -33.49 -4.10
C ILE A 438 3.59 -33.46 -5.21
N GLY A 439 3.71 -32.41 -5.97
CA GLY A 439 4.73 -32.24 -7.02
C GLY A 439 6.10 -31.75 -6.52
N GLY A 440 6.27 -31.59 -5.21
CA GLY A 440 7.49 -31.13 -4.54
C GLY A 440 8.20 -32.18 -3.70
N ILE A 441 7.95 -33.48 -3.93
CA ILE A 441 8.71 -34.62 -3.37
C ILE A 441 9.64 -35.18 -4.43
#